data_91aeeff4886d6ca618bd1c75e96c535f
#
_entry.id   91aeeff4886d6ca618bd1c75e96c535f
#
_cell.length_a   1.000
_cell.length_b   1.000
_cell.length_c   1.000
_cell.angle_alpha   90.00
_cell.angle_beta   90.00
_cell.angle_gamma   90.00
#
_symmetry.space_group_name_H-M   'P 1'
#
loop_
_entity.id
_entity.type
_entity.pdbx_description
1 polymer ?
#
loop_
_entity_poly.entity_id
_entity_poly.type
_entity_poly.pdbx_seq_one_letter_code
_entity_poly.pdbx_strand_id
1 'polypeptide(L)'
;MKTCPSEVTPLTVERLLEAGAAYLCRHGMEEEEAQSQARILLSEVLHCSLSALTLHAQRVLEEALVQRLREQFKRIASGEPIQYVLGTWPFHNIQLRTDARALIPRPETEELVERILRSEVWKRAEQIADIGTGTGAIILALAHAARGTNKRFTAVDLSEAALSLAQENAQALGLSDVVTFIHGNGAGGLPACSCDILVSNPPYIATAEVNQLPAHILDHEPRMAWDGGADGLDILRQIILDGTQVLKPSGRLFFEIGDEQGLSMQRLLERAGYADVVVARDFAGHHRYAEGSLL
;
A
#
# COMPACT_ATOMS: atom_id res chain seq x y z
N MET A 1 -12.08 -48.96 36.04
CA MET A 1 -12.60 -47.66 35.60
C MET A 1 -11.89 -47.31 34.32
N LYS A 2 -12.57 -47.38 33.16
CA LYS A 2 -12.04 -46.97 31.87
C LYS A 2 -12.23 -45.45 31.79
N THR A 3 -11.14 -44.69 31.81
CA THR A 3 -11.16 -43.26 31.48
C THR A 3 -11.58 -43.13 30.04
N CYS A 4 -12.76 -42.57 29.82
CA CYS A 4 -13.24 -42.14 28.52
C CYS A 4 -12.24 -41.11 27.98
N PRO A 5 -11.69 -41.25 26.78
CA PRO A 5 -10.92 -40.15 26.17
C PRO A 5 -11.89 -39.01 26.00
N SER A 6 -11.53 -37.82 26.51
CA SER A 6 -12.24 -36.58 26.22
C SER A 6 -12.30 -36.42 24.70
N GLU A 7 -13.49 -36.59 24.14
CA GLU A 7 -13.74 -36.29 22.73
C GLU A 7 -13.36 -34.83 22.50
N VAL A 8 -12.18 -34.61 21.94
CA VAL A 8 -11.79 -33.31 21.45
C VAL A 8 -12.74 -33.01 20.30
N THR A 9 -13.75 -32.22 20.57
CA THR A 9 -14.71 -31.80 19.54
C THR A 9 -13.96 -31.15 18.41
N PRO A 10 -14.03 -31.68 17.19
CA PRO A 10 -13.26 -31.16 16.07
C PRO A 10 -13.64 -29.70 15.82
N LEU A 11 -12.63 -28.86 15.61
CA LEU A 11 -12.81 -27.42 15.40
C LEU A 11 -13.19 -27.17 13.95
N THR A 12 -14.42 -26.71 13.73
CA THR A 12 -14.90 -26.31 12.39
C THR A 12 -14.52 -24.87 12.10
N VAL A 13 -14.58 -24.48 10.81
CA VAL A 13 -14.38 -23.09 10.34
C VAL A 13 -15.29 -22.12 11.09
N GLU A 14 -16.58 -22.44 11.24
CA GLU A 14 -17.56 -21.61 11.95
C GLU A 14 -17.16 -21.40 13.42
N ARG A 15 -16.84 -22.47 14.13
CA ARG A 15 -16.40 -22.36 15.53
C ARG A 15 -15.12 -21.58 15.70
N LEU A 16 -14.19 -21.70 14.76
CA LEU A 16 -12.95 -20.96 14.82
C LEU A 16 -13.16 -19.47 14.50
N LEU A 17 -14.08 -19.16 13.58
CA LEU A 17 -14.53 -17.79 13.29
C LEU A 17 -15.09 -17.12 14.55
N GLU A 18 -16.05 -17.78 15.20
CA GLU A 18 -16.69 -17.28 16.42
C GLU A 18 -15.67 -17.13 17.57
N ALA A 19 -14.83 -18.14 17.77
CA ALA A 19 -13.82 -18.13 18.83
C ALA A 19 -12.74 -17.06 18.57
N GLY A 20 -12.32 -16.89 17.32
CA GLY A 20 -11.35 -15.89 16.90
C GLY A 20 -11.88 -14.47 17.08
N ALA A 21 -13.08 -14.17 16.58
CA ALA A 21 -13.72 -12.88 16.77
C ALA A 21 -13.92 -12.56 18.27
N ALA A 22 -14.44 -13.52 19.05
CA ALA A 22 -14.59 -13.35 20.50
C ALA A 22 -13.23 -13.17 21.21
N TYR A 23 -12.16 -13.76 20.72
CA TYR A 23 -10.81 -13.54 21.25
C TYR A 23 -10.35 -12.11 20.99
N LEU A 24 -10.51 -11.59 19.78
CA LEU A 24 -10.16 -10.21 19.42
C LEU A 24 -10.96 -9.18 20.22
N CYS A 25 -12.28 -9.40 20.38
CA CYS A 25 -13.13 -8.52 21.20
C CYS A 25 -12.66 -8.47 22.66
N ARG A 26 -12.28 -9.60 23.26
CA ARG A 26 -11.74 -9.62 24.63
C ARG A 26 -10.42 -8.86 24.79
N HIS A 27 -9.70 -8.61 23.68
CA HIS A 27 -8.47 -7.80 23.65
C HIS A 27 -8.70 -6.36 23.20
N GLY A 28 -9.97 -5.90 23.18
CA GLY A 28 -10.31 -4.50 22.99
C GLY A 28 -10.70 -4.09 21.56
N MET A 29 -10.79 -5.05 20.63
CA MET A 29 -11.26 -4.77 19.28
C MET A 29 -12.79 -4.66 19.24
N GLU A 30 -13.32 -3.70 18.49
CA GLU A 30 -14.77 -3.56 18.28
C GLU A 30 -15.34 -4.80 17.56
N GLU A 31 -16.60 -5.13 17.83
CA GLU A 31 -17.22 -6.39 17.39
C GLU A 31 -17.23 -6.54 15.85
N GLU A 32 -17.62 -5.48 15.13
CA GLU A 32 -17.65 -5.50 13.66
C GLU A 32 -16.26 -5.71 13.08
N GLU A 33 -15.26 -5.02 13.63
CA GLU A 33 -13.87 -5.14 13.20
C GLU A 33 -13.35 -6.55 13.51
N ALA A 34 -13.57 -7.08 14.70
CA ALA A 34 -13.15 -8.42 15.10
C ALA A 34 -13.72 -9.51 14.19
N GLN A 35 -15.00 -9.40 13.85
CA GLN A 35 -15.65 -10.31 12.90
C GLN A 35 -15.05 -10.19 11.49
N SER A 36 -14.80 -8.97 11.02
CA SER A 36 -14.17 -8.71 9.73
C SER A 36 -12.75 -9.29 9.67
N GLN A 37 -11.92 -9.02 10.67
CA GLN A 37 -10.55 -9.51 10.77
C GLN A 37 -10.52 -11.05 10.81
N ALA A 38 -11.39 -11.68 11.58
CA ALA A 38 -11.48 -13.14 11.65
C ALA A 38 -11.88 -13.76 10.29
N ARG A 39 -12.83 -13.15 9.59
CA ARG A 39 -13.26 -13.61 8.26
C ARG A 39 -12.17 -13.46 7.22
N ILE A 40 -11.48 -12.32 7.18
CA ILE A 40 -10.35 -12.09 6.27
C ILE A 40 -9.26 -13.12 6.53
N LEU A 41 -8.84 -13.30 7.79
CA LEU A 41 -7.80 -14.26 8.16
C LEU A 41 -8.14 -15.68 7.68
N LEU A 42 -9.36 -16.14 7.95
CA LEU A 42 -9.75 -17.49 7.56
C LEU A 42 -9.91 -17.63 6.04
N SER A 43 -10.44 -16.63 5.36
CA SER A 43 -10.58 -16.67 3.90
C SER A 43 -9.23 -16.80 3.19
N GLU A 44 -8.24 -16.02 3.61
CA GLU A 44 -6.88 -16.07 3.08
C GLU A 44 -6.20 -17.40 3.36
N VAL A 45 -6.27 -17.88 4.59
CA VAL A 45 -5.65 -19.17 4.99
C VAL A 45 -6.32 -20.38 4.34
N LEU A 46 -7.62 -20.29 4.04
CA LEU A 46 -8.37 -21.35 3.35
C LEU A 46 -8.36 -21.18 1.82
N HIS A 47 -7.72 -20.12 1.31
CA HIS A 47 -7.69 -19.77 -0.11
C HIS A 47 -9.08 -19.74 -0.75
N CYS A 48 -10.03 -19.07 -0.10
CA CYS A 48 -11.39 -18.92 -0.59
C CYS A 48 -11.89 -17.47 -0.45
N SER A 49 -12.92 -17.09 -1.18
CA SER A 49 -13.52 -15.77 -1.03
C SER A 49 -14.26 -15.64 0.31
N LEU A 50 -14.41 -14.41 0.81
CA LEU A 50 -15.20 -14.12 2.02
C LEU A 50 -16.63 -14.68 1.95
N SER A 51 -17.24 -14.65 0.77
CA SER A 51 -18.58 -15.23 0.56
C SER A 51 -18.59 -16.75 0.59
N ALA A 52 -17.49 -17.38 0.17
CA ALA A 52 -17.36 -18.85 0.18
C ALA A 52 -17.09 -19.43 1.57
N LEU A 53 -16.67 -18.63 2.55
CA LEU A 53 -16.45 -19.12 3.92
C LEU A 53 -17.69 -19.81 4.50
N THR A 54 -18.88 -19.30 4.18
CA THR A 54 -20.15 -19.90 4.64
C THR A 54 -20.35 -21.32 4.12
N LEU A 55 -19.89 -21.61 2.89
CA LEU A 55 -19.95 -22.94 2.29
C LEU A 55 -19.00 -23.93 3.01
N HIS A 56 -17.97 -23.40 3.66
CA HIS A 56 -16.98 -24.18 4.40
C HIS A 56 -17.25 -24.24 5.92
N ALA A 57 -18.35 -23.66 6.41
CA ALA A 57 -18.65 -23.50 7.84
C ALA A 57 -18.45 -24.78 8.66
N GLN A 58 -18.89 -25.91 8.15
CA GLN A 58 -18.81 -27.22 8.82
C GLN A 58 -17.52 -28.00 8.51
N ARG A 59 -16.62 -27.45 7.70
CA ARG A 59 -15.33 -28.09 7.41
C ARG A 59 -14.48 -28.14 8.68
N VAL A 60 -14.05 -29.34 9.04
CA VAL A 60 -13.10 -29.58 10.14
C VAL A 60 -11.70 -29.19 9.67
N LEU A 61 -10.99 -28.46 10.51
CA LEU A 61 -9.63 -28.01 10.24
C LEU A 61 -8.61 -28.94 10.90
N GLU A 62 -7.47 -29.12 10.24
CA GLU A 62 -6.34 -29.85 10.77
C GLU A 62 -5.74 -29.10 11.98
N GLU A 63 -5.30 -29.84 13.00
CA GLU A 63 -4.76 -29.24 14.23
C GLU A 63 -3.58 -28.29 13.97
N ALA A 64 -2.68 -28.63 13.05
CA ALA A 64 -1.55 -27.77 12.67
C ALA A 64 -2.04 -26.42 12.14
N LEU A 65 -3.10 -26.40 11.33
CA LEU A 65 -3.70 -25.19 10.81
C LEU A 65 -4.38 -24.36 11.90
N VAL A 66 -5.09 -25.05 12.81
CA VAL A 66 -5.72 -24.40 13.97
C VAL A 66 -4.68 -23.72 14.86
N GLN A 67 -3.55 -24.37 15.14
CA GLN A 67 -2.47 -23.77 15.92
C GLN A 67 -1.87 -22.55 15.23
N ARG A 68 -1.62 -22.63 13.94
CA ARG A 68 -1.15 -21.48 13.16
C ARG A 68 -2.13 -20.30 13.22
N LEU A 69 -3.43 -20.55 13.05
CA LEU A 69 -4.46 -19.52 13.14
C LEU A 69 -4.55 -18.91 14.56
N ARG A 70 -4.39 -19.72 15.61
CA ARG A 70 -4.31 -19.20 16.98
C ARG A 70 -3.15 -18.23 17.18
N GLU A 71 -1.98 -18.53 16.65
CA GLU A 71 -0.83 -17.61 16.72
C GLU A 71 -1.08 -16.33 15.92
N GLN A 72 -1.71 -16.43 14.75
CA GLN A 72 -2.10 -15.26 13.94
C GLN A 72 -3.13 -14.40 14.68
N PHE A 73 -4.14 -14.97 15.31
CA PHE A 73 -5.08 -14.22 16.16
C PHE A 73 -4.40 -13.52 17.34
N LYS A 74 -3.39 -14.12 17.96
CA LYS A 74 -2.60 -13.45 19.01
C LYS A 74 -1.85 -12.24 18.49
N ARG A 75 -1.23 -12.34 17.33
CA ARG A 75 -0.55 -11.23 16.68
C ARG A 75 -1.52 -10.07 16.38
N ILE A 76 -2.67 -10.35 15.79
CA ILE A 76 -3.72 -9.36 15.56
C ILE A 76 -4.18 -8.72 16.87
N ALA A 77 -4.43 -9.52 17.90
CA ALA A 77 -4.84 -9.06 19.24
C ALA A 77 -3.78 -8.19 19.93
N SER A 78 -2.49 -8.32 19.56
CA SER A 78 -1.42 -7.43 20.04
C SER A 78 -1.29 -6.13 19.25
N GLY A 79 -2.19 -5.87 18.28
CA GLY A 79 -2.22 -4.65 17.47
C GLY A 79 -1.49 -4.77 16.14
N GLU A 80 -0.88 -5.93 15.82
CA GLU A 80 -0.20 -6.11 14.54
C GLU A 80 -1.22 -6.10 13.39
N PRO A 81 -1.00 -5.29 12.33
CA PRO A 81 -1.90 -5.23 11.19
C PRO A 81 -2.09 -6.61 10.52
N ILE A 82 -3.33 -6.93 10.17
CA ILE A 82 -3.63 -8.23 9.54
C ILE A 82 -2.82 -8.46 8.26
N GLN A 83 -2.51 -7.41 7.52
CA GLN A 83 -1.69 -7.46 6.31
C GLN A 83 -0.29 -8.00 6.59
N TYR A 84 0.30 -7.62 7.73
CA TYR A 84 1.60 -8.15 8.17
C TYR A 84 1.50 -9.55 8.73
N VAL A 85 0.40 -9.86 9.42
CA VAL A 85 0.13 -11.22 9.93
C VAL A 85 -0.02 -12.22 8.79
N LEU A 86 -0.68 -11.82 7.69
CA LEU A 86 -0.82 -12.62 6.47
C LEU A 86 0.48 -12.67 5.65
N GLY A 87 1.29 -11.60 5.71
CA GLY A 87 2.54 -11.46 4.96
C GLY A 87 2.36 -11.17 3.46
N THR A 88 1.12 -11.14 2.99
CA THR A 88 0.77 -10.75 1.62
C THR A 88 -0.56 -10.01 1.62
N TRP A 89 -0.70 -9.04 0.69
CA TRP A 89 -1.92 -8.25 0.54
C TRP A 89 -2.23 -7.97 -0.92
N PRO A 90 -3.49 -8.05 -1.34
CA PRO A 90 -3.87 -7.67 -2.70
C PRO A 90 -3.74 -6.14 -2.88
N PHE A 91 -3.29 -5.73 -4.04
CA PHE A 91 -3.27 -4.33 -4.47
C PHE A 91 -3.53 -4.27 -5.97
N HIS A 92 -4.58 -3.59 -6.37
CA HIS A 92 -5.00 -3.53 -7.76
C HIS A 92 -5.13 -4.94 -8.36
N ASN A 93 -4.35 -5.29 -9.37
CA ASN A 93 -4.38 -6.61 -10.02
C ASN A 93 -3.18 -7.49 -9.66
N ILE A 94 -2.49 -7.20 -8.55
CA ILE A 94 -1.30 -7.92 -8.10
C ILE A 94 -1.40 -8.31 -6.63
N GLN A 95 -0.60 -9.29 -6.23
CA GLN A 95 -0.42 -9.69 -4.84
C GLN A 95 0.97 -9.25 -4.39
N LEU A 96 1.05 -8.51 -3.28
CA LEU A 96 2.29 -7.98 -2.74
C LEU A 96 2.63 -8.62 -1.40
N ARG A 97 3.89 -8.88 -1.15
CA ARG A 97 4.40 -9.12 0.20
C ARG A 97 4.31 -7.83 0.99
N THR A 98 3.91 -7.95 2.26
CA THR A 98 3.76 -6.84 3.18
C THR A 98 4.36 -7.20 4.53
N ASP A 99 5.19 -6.32 5.06
CA ASP A 99 5.76 -6.39 6.41
C ASP A 99 6.19 -4.98 6.88
N ALA A 100 6.72 -4.89 8.09
CA ALA A 100 7.07 -3.63 8.75
C ALA A 100 8.17 -2.79 8.04
N ARG A 101 8.71 -3.24 6.91
CA ARG A 101 9.69 -2.48 6.11
C ARG A 101 9.07 -1.32 5.33
N ALA A 102 7.76 -1.37 5.04
CA ALA A 102 7.08 -0.34 4.23
C ALA A 102 5.60 -0.18 4.62
N LEU A 103 5.02 0.96 4.24
CA LEU A 103 3.60 1.25 4.39
C LEU A 103 2.75 0.15 3.74
N ILE A 104 1.68 -0.25 4.43
CA ILE A 104 0.66 -1.14 3.87
C ILE A 104 -0.04 -0.43 2.70
N PRO A 105 -0.11 -1.03 1.50
CA PRO A 105 -0.82 -0.44 0.37
C PRO A 105 -2.28 -0.10 0.71
N ARG A 106 -2.72 1.11 0.37
CA ARG A 106 -4.06 1.62 0.69
C ARG A 106 -4.97 1.58 -0.54
N PRO A 107 -6.29 1.41 -0.37
CA PRO A 107 -7.25 1.40 -1.50
C PRO A 107 -7.24 2.71 -2.32
N GLU A 108 -7.02 3.86 -1.67
CA GLU A 108 -6.93 5.16 -2.33
C GLU A 108 -5.75 5.20 -3.33
N THR A 109 -4.66 4.51 -3.02
CA THR A 109 -3.50 4.41 -3.90
C THR A 109 -3.80 3.58 -5.17
N GLU A 110 -4.76 2.65 -5.12
CA GLU A 110 -5.23 1.94 -6.33
C GLU A 110 -5.94 2.90 -7.30
N GLU A 111 -6.70 3.88 -6.78
CA GLU A 111 -7.32 4.91 -7.61
C GLU A 111 -6.28 5.79 -8.30
N LEU A 112 -5.14 6.09 -7.64
CA LEU A 112 -4.02 6.80 -8.26
C LEU A 112 -3.47 6.02 -9.46
N VAL A 113 -3.27 4.71 -9.31
CA VAL A 113 -2.85 3.83 -10.42
C VAL A 113 -3.86 3.89 -11.57
N GLU A 114 -5.15 3.77 -11.29
CA GLU A 114 -6.21 3.85 -12.32
C GLU A 114 -6.23 5.21 -13.04
N ARG A 115 -6.01 6.31 -12.33
CA ARG A 115 -5.90 7.65 -12.92
C ARG A 115 -4.74 7.73 -13.92
N ILE A 116 -3.58 7.21 -13.54
CA ILE A 116 -2.41 7.15 -14.43
C ILE A 116 -2.72 6.32 -15.67
N LEU A 117 -3.25 5.10 -15.51
CA LEU A 117 -3.58 4.19 -16.61
C LEU A 117 -4.58 4.78 -17.60
N ARG A 118 -5.51 5.62 -17.14
CA ARG A 118 -6.49 6.32 -17.98
C ARG A 118 -5.98 7.60 -18.62
N SER A 119 -4.82 8.11 -18.20
CA SER A 119 -4.29 9.39 -18.69
C SER A 119 -3.77 9.29 -20.14
N GLU A 120 -3.82 10.40 -20.88
CA GLU A 120 -3.26 10.44 -22.25
C GLU A 120 -1.74 10.28 -22.23
N VAL A 121 -1.06 10.77 -21.17
CA VAL A 121 0.40 10.62 -21.07
C VAL A 121 0.80 9.14 -20.94
N TRP A 122 0.01 8.29 -20.27
CA TRP A 122 0.29 6.86 -20.15
C TRP A 122 0.40 6.15 -21.50
N LYS A 123 -0.43 6.53 -22.48
CA LYS A 123 -0.45 5.88 -23.79
C LYS A 123 0.90 6.03 -24.51
N ARG A 124 1.58 7.16 -24.33
CA ARG A 124 2.86 7.51 -24.98
C ARG A 124 4.08 7.39 -24.08
N ALA A 125 3.88 7.25 -22.78
CA ALA A 125 4.98 7.16 -21.80
C ALA A 125 5.84 5.92 -22.05
N GLU A 126 7.15 6.09 -21.97
CA GLU A 126 8.14 5.02 -22.03
C GLU A 126 8.91 4.88 -20.72
N GLN A 127 9.11 6.00 -20.00
CA GLN A 127 9.88 6.07 -18.76
C GLN A 127 9.00 6.56 -17.60
N ILE A 128 8.78 5.73 -16.64
CA ILE A 128 7.92 5.99 -15.48
C ILE A 128 8.76 5.84 -14.20
N ALA A 129 8.68 6.80 -13.28
CA ALA A 129 9.35 6.70 -12.00
C ALA A 129 8.38 6.91 -10.84
N ASP A 130 8.54 6.11 -9.79
CA ASP A 130 7.80 6.15 -8.52
C ASP A 130 8.75 6.55 -7.40
N ILE A 131 8.43 7.63 -6.72
CA ILE A 131 9.25 8.22 -5.67
C ILE A 131 8.63 7.94 -4.30
N GLY A 132 9.41 7.31 -3.42
CA GLY A 132 8.90 6.74 -2.17
C GLY A 132 8.11 5.47 -2.44
N THR A 133 8.71 4.54 -3.19
CA THR A 133 8.00 3.37 -3.75
C THR A 133 7.46 2.39 -2.69
N GLY A 134 8.02 2.38 -1.47
CA GLY A 134 7.58 1.52 -0.37
C GLY A 134 7.63 0.04 -0.73
N THR A 135 6.48 -0.64 -0.71
CA THR A 135 6.33 -2.04 -1.14
C THR A 135 6.50 -2.24 -2.65
N GLY A 136 6.63 -1.17 -3.43
CA GLY A 136 6.56 -1.18 -4.88
C GLY A 136 5.12 -1.17 -5.43
N ALA A 137 4.11 -0.88 -4.62
CA ALA A 137 2.71 -1.04 -4.98
C ALA A 137 2.34 -0.31 -6.29
N ILE A 138 2.61 0.98 -6.39
CA ILE A 138 2.28 1.79 -7.57
C ILE A 138 3.07 1.31 -8.79
N ILE A 139 4.39 1.27 -8.67
CA ILE A 139 5.25 1.00 -9.82
C ILE A 139 5.06 -0.42 -10.36
N LEU A 140 4.86 -1.40 -9.48
CA LEU A 140 4.65 -2.80 -9.88
C LEU A 140 3.26 -3.02 -10.49
N ALA A 141 2.23 -2.33 -10.01
CA ALA A 141 0.90 -2.35 -10.63
C ALA A 141 0.94 -1.75 -12.04
N LEU A 142 1.63 -0.61 -12.22
CA LEU A 142 1.84 0.01 -13.54
C LEU A 142 2.67 -0.88 -14.46
N ALA A 143 3.76 -1.48 -13.96
CA ALA A 143 4.59 -2.40 -14.73
C ALA A 143 3.82 -3.68 -15.13
N HIS A 144 2.97 -4.18 -14.24
CA HIS A 144 2.10 -5.34 -14.53
C HIS A 144 1.09 -5.02 -15.65
N ALA A 145 0.47 -3.85 -15.59
CA ALA A 145 -0.46 -3.38 -16.64
C ALA A 145 0.22 -3.14 -17.99
N ALA A 146 1.52 -2.84 -17.98
CA ALA A 146 2.32 -2.57 -19.17
C ALA A 146 3.00 -3.81 -19.78
N ARG A 147 2.67 -5.02 -19.30
CA ARG A 147 3.28 -6.26 -19.86
C ARG A 147 3.14 -6.33 -21.37
N GLY A 148 4.21 -6.73 -22.03
CA GLY A 148 4.26 -6.81 -23.50
C GLY A 148 4.54 -5.48 -24.20
N THR A 149 4.82 -4.39 -23.46
CA THR A 149 5.27 -3.09 -23.98
C THR A 149 6.76 -2.88 -23.73
N ASN A 150 7.31 -1.80 -24.30
CA ASN A 150 8.71 -1.39 -24.08
C ASN A 150 8.88 -0.38 -22.94
N LYS A 151 7.84 -0.17 -22.11
CA LYS A 151 7.92 0.75 -20.98
C LYS A 151 8.97 0.30 -19.96
N ARG A 152 9.65 1.26 -19.35
CA ARG A 152 10.67 1.07 -18.31
C ARG A 152 10.23 1.78 -17.04
N PHE A 153 10.54 1.19 -15.92
CA PHE A 153 10.08 1.64 -14.61
C PHE A 153 11.26 1.84 -13.70
N THR A 154 11.22 2.91 -12.91
CA THR A 154 12.22 3.21 -11.88
C THR A 154 11.51 3.40 -10.55
N ALA A 155 11.91 2.65 -9.54
CA ALA A 155 11.44 2.74 -8.17
C ALA A 155 12.54 3.40 -7.32
N VAL A 156 12.21 4.52 -6.68
CA VAL A 156 13.15 5.24 -5.80
C VAL A 156 12.60 5.20 -4.38
N ASP A 157 13.43 4.90 -3.39
CA ASP A 157 13.08 5.02 -1.98
C ASP A 157 14.30 5.40 -1.16
N LEU A 158 14.08 6.14 -0.08
CA LEU A 158 15.10 6.47 0.91
C LEU A 158 15.42 5.30 1.85
N SER A 159 14.49 4.36 2.01
CA SER A 159 14.64 3.16 2.84
C SER A 159 15.17 1.99 2.02
N GLU A 160 16.39 1.55 2.29
CA GLU A 160 16.94 0.32 1.71
C GLU A 160 16.08 -0.92 2.06
N ALA A 161 15.46 -0.92 3.25
CA ALA A 161 14.57 -1.99 3.67
C ALA A 161 13.29 -2.04 2.82
N ALA A 162 12.69 -0.88 2.52
CA ALA A 162 11.54 -0.79 1.61
C ALA A 162 11.92 -1.23 0.18
N LEU A 163 13.07 -0.77 -0.33
CA LEU A 163 13.58 -1.21 -1.64
C LEU A 163 13.79 -2.72 -1.71
N SER A 164 14.33 -3.33 -0.65
CA SER A 164 14.48 -4.79 -0.58
C SER A 164 13.12 -5.48 -0.69
N LEU A 165 12.09 -4.99 0.00
CA LEU A 165 10.73 -5.52 -0.09
C LEU A 165 10.14 -5.35 -1.50
N ALA A 166 10.32 -4.17 -2.11
CA ALA A 166 9.87 -3.91 -3.48
C ALA A 166 10.56 -4.81 -4.52
N GLN A 167 11.85 -5.09 -4.34
CA GLN A 167 12.61 -6.04 -5.18
C GLN A 167 12.09 -7.47 -5.04
N GLU A 168 11.80 -7.92 -3.81
CA GLU A 168 11.18 -9.22 -3.55
C GLU A 168 9.82 -9.33 -4.24
N ASN A 169 9.00 -8.26 -4.20
CA ASN A 169 7.73 -8.18 -4.88
C ASN A 169 7.89 -8.21 -6.41
N ALA A 170 8.83 -7.46 -6.96
CA ALA A 170 9.11 -7.48 -8.40
C ALA A 170 9.54 -8.87 -8.86
N GLN A 171 10.38 -9.56 -8.09
CA GLN A 171 10.80 -10.92 -8.38
C GLN A 171 9.62 -11.90 -8.37
N ALA A 172 8.78 -11.83 -7.34
CA ALA A 172 7.60 -12.69 -7.22
C ALA A 172 6.61 -12.49 -8.38
N LEU A 173 6.52 -11.26 -8.89
CA LEU A 173 5.66 -10.91 -10.02
C LEU A 173 6.32 -11.12 -11.39
N GLY A 174 7.61 -11.49 -11.47
CA GLY A 174 8.34 -11.62 -12.73
C GLY A 174 8.50 -10.29 -13.47
N LEU A 175 8.79 -9.20 -12.74
CA LEU A 175 8.94 -7.83 -13.25
C LEU A 175 10.36 -7.27 -13.04
N SER A 176 11.30 -8.06 -12.51
CA SER A 176 12.68 -7.60 -12.19
C SER A 176 13.43 -7.03 -13.39
N ASP A 177 13.14 -7.52 -14.60
CA ASP A 177 13.84 -7.08 -15.83
C ASP A 177 13.36 -5.73 -16.37
N VAL A 178 12.22 -5.23 -15.89
CA VAL A 178 11.61 -3.99 -16.38
C VAL A 178 11.59 -2.87 -15.34
N VAL A 179 11.87 -3.17 -14.05
CA VAL A 179 11.91 -2.21 -12.95
C VAL A 179 13.34 -2.07 -12.44
N THR A 180 13.84 -0.83 -12.42
CA THR A 180 15.14 -0.48 -11.80
C THR A 180 14.88 0.11 -10.41
N PHE A 181 15.64 -0.32 -9.41
CA PHE A 181 15.51 0.14 -8.03
C PHE A 181 16.70 1.03 -7.66
N ILE A 182 16.44 2.20 -7.13
CA ILE A 182 17.44 3.22 -6.79
C ILE A 182 17.23 3.66 -5.33
N HIS A 183 18.28 3.52 -4.51
CA HIS A 183 18.30 4.13 -3.19
C HIS A 183 18.57 5.63 -3.33
N GLY A 184 17.63 6.48 -2.88
CA GLY A 184 17.74 7.93 -3.03
C GLY A 184 16.64 8.71 -2.34
N ASN A 185 16.90 10.00 -2.12
CA ASN A 185 15.95 10.92 -1.54
C ASN A 185 15.34 11.80 -2.64
N GLY A 186 14.02 11.66 -2.87
CA GLY A 186 13.33 12.39 -3.94
C GLY A 186 13.70 11.90 -5.35
N ALA A 187 13.44 12.71 -6.35
CA ALA A 187 13.72 12.40 -7.75
C ALA A 187 15.04 13.00 -8.26
N GLY A 188 15.72 13.83 -7.47
CA GLY A 188 16.93 14.59 -7.90
C GLY A 188 18.12 13.72 -8.30
N GLY A 189 18.12 12.43 -7.97
CA GLY A 189 19.14 11.46 -8.43
C GLY A 189 18.88 10.87 -9.82
N LEU A 190 17.74 11.14 -10.44
CA LEU A 190 17.39 10.68 -11.77
C LEU A 190 18.00 11.61 -12.83
N PRO A 191 18.30 11.10 -14.05
CA PRO A 191 18.82 11.93 -15.12
C PRO A 191 17.82 13.05 -15.52
N ALA A 192 18.34 14.20 -15.91
CA ALA A 192 17.50 15.30 -16.39
C ALA A 192 16.72 14.90 -17.65
N CYS A 193 15.47 15.39 -17.77
CA CYS A 193 14.58 15.14 -18.91
C CYS A 193 14.46 13.66 -19.28
N SER A 194 14.42 12.77 -18.28
CA SER A 194 14.44 11.31 -18.49
C SER A 194 13.07 10.66 -18.36
N CYS A 195 12.14 11.24 -17.60
CA CYS A 195 10.86 10.61 -17.27
C CYS A 195 9.68 11.24 -18.01
N ASP A 196 8.77 10.40 -18.47
CA ASP A 196 7.47 10.81 -19.03
C ASP A 196 6.42 10.97 -17.91
N ILE A 197 6.53 10.14 -16.88
CA ILE A 197 5.65 10.16 -15.70
C ILE A 197 6.52 10.07 -14.44
N LEU A 198 6.26 10.97 -13.51
CA LEU A 198 6.65 10.85 -12.11
C LEU A 198 5.39 10.60 -11.28
N VAL A 199 5.43 9.64 -10.37
CA VAL A 199 4.34 9.37 -9.44
C VAL A 199 4.89 9.26 -8.02
N SER A 200 4.11 9.64 -7.02
CA SER A 200 4.45 9.45 -5.62
C SER A 200 3.21 9.41 -4.74
N ASN A 201 3.23 8.52 -3.76
CA ASN A 201 2.44 8.62 -2.54
C ASN A 201 3.41 8.91 -1.39
N PRO A 202 3.85 10.16 -1.21
CA PRO A 202 4.87 10.51 -0.22
C PRO A 202 4.23 10.66 1.16
N PRO A 203 5.01 10.63 2.25
CA PRO A 203 4.51 11.00 3.55
C PRO A 203 4.01 12.45 3.53
N TYR A 204 2.77 12.66 3.99
CA TYR A 204 2.08 13.95 3.91
C TYR A 204 1.46 14.42 5.24
N ILE A 205 1.71 13.72 6.34
CA ILE A 205 1.21 14.11 7.67
C ILE A 205 2.22 15.06 8.34
N ALA A 206 1.74 16.16 8.93
CA ALA A 206 2.62 17.06 9.68
C ALA A 206 3.27 16.34 10.87
N THR A 207 4.55 16.60 11.11
CA THR A 207 5.33 15.94 12.19
C THR A 207 4.63 15.99 13.55
N ALA A 208 3.95 17.11 13.86
CA ALA A 208 3.20 17.27 15.11
C ALA A 208 1.99 16.33 15.22
N GLU A 209 1.37 16.00 14.10
CA GLU A 209 0.20 15.13 14.00
C GLU A 209 0.56 13.64 13.97
N VAL A 210 1.76 13.30 13.44
CA VAL A 210 2.25 11.91 13.41
C VAL A 210 2.23 11.29 14.81
N ASN A 211 2.62 12.05 15.84
CA ASN A 211 2.62 11.55 17.22
C ASN A 211 1.22 11.32 17.82
N GLN A 212 0.17 11.76 17.13
CA GLN A 212 -1.23 11.59 17.54
C GLN A 212 -1.90 10.43 16.79
N LEU A 213 -1.20 9.79 15.87
CA LEU A 213 -1.70 8.61 15.17
C LEU A 213 -1.96 7.47 16.17
N PRO A 214 -2.94 6.61 15.89
CA PRO A 214 -3.22 5.44 16.73
C PRO A 214 -1.98 4.56 16.95
N ALA A 215 -1.84 4.01 18.16
CA ALA A 215 -0.67 3.22 18.54
C ALA A 215 -0.39 2.04 17.59
N HIS A 216 -1.44 1.37 17.11
CA HIS A 216 -1.29 0.24 16.17
C HIS A 216 -0.64 0.64 14.83
N ILE A 217 -0.73 1.92 14.43
CA ILE A 217 -0.02 2.46 13.26
C ILE A 217 1.44 2.74 13.63
N LEU A 218 1.65 3.49 14.71
CA LEU A 218 2.99 3.94 15.12
C LEU A 218 3.92 2.79 15.52
N ASP A 219 3.36 1.72 16.08
CA ASP A 219 4.13 0.58 16.59
C ASP A 219 4.53 -0.40 15.48
N HIS A 220 3.85 -0.38 14.34
CA HIS A 220 4.03 -1.40 13.31
C HIS A 220 4.47 -0.84 11.96
N GLU A 221 4.02 0.34 11.57
CA GLU A 221 4.39 0.94 10.28
C GLU A 221 5.57 1.92 10.44
N PRO A 222 6.50 2.00 9.47
CA PRO A 222 7.67 2.86 9.61
C PRO A 222 7.28 4.33 9.69
N ARG A 223 7.71 5.05 10.73
CA ARG A 223 7.41 6.47 10.95
C ARG A 223 7.69 7.34 9.72
N MET A 224 8.77 7.06 9.02
CA MET A 224 9.17 7.81 7.82
C MET A 224 8.14 7.73 6.68
N ALA A 225 7.23 6.76 6.70
CA ALA A 225 6.16 6.65 5.72
C ALA A 225 4.98 7.60 5.98
N TRP A 226 4.97 8.28 7.12
CA TRP A 226 3.91 9.19 7.54
C TRP A 226 4.35 10.64 7.65
N ASP A 227 5.63 10.88 8.06
CA ASP A 227 6.14 12.19 8.46
C ASP A 227 6.53 13.01 7.21
N GLY A 228 5.64 13.92 6.81
CA GLY A 228 5.81 14.84 5.69
C GLY A 228 6.50 16.17 6.06
N GLY A 229 7.07 16.26 7.26
CA GLY A 229 7.75 17.49 7.74
C GLY A 229 6.83 18.43 8.50
N ALA A 230 7.27 19.67 8.68
CA ALA A 230 6.64 20.63 9.59
C ALA A 230 5.14 20.88 9.31
N ASP A 231 4.76 20.96 8.05
CA ASP A 231 3.38 21.18 7.59
C ASP A 231 2.85 20.06 6.66
N GLY A 232 3.54 18.91 6.64
CA GLY A 232 3.18 17.77 5.82
C GLY A 232 3.46 17.94 4.31
N LEU A 233 4.15 19.00 3.90
CA LEU A 233 4.39 19.32 2.49
C LEU A 233 5.87 19.29 2.08
N ASP A 234 6.79 19.00 3.00
CA ASP A 234 8.22 19.13 2.71
C ASP A 234 8.68 18.17 1.62
N ILE A 235 8.26 16.92 1.67
CA ILE A 235 8.60 15.91 0.67
C ILE A 235 7.90 16.21 -0.66
N LEU A 236 6.62 16.64 -0.62
CA LEU A 236 5.87 17.05 -1.80
C LEU A 236 6.55 18.21 -2.52
N ARG A 237 7.01 19.26 -1.80
CA ARG A 237 7.77 20.37 -2.36
C ARG A 237 9.05 19.90 -3.04
N GLN A 238 9.79 19.01 -2.39
CA GLN A 238 11.04 18.47 -2.95
C GLN A 238 10.78 17.75 -4.26
N ILE A 239 9.80 16.85 -4.32
CA ILE A 239 9.49 16.07 -5.54
C ILE A 239 8.96 16.99 -6.65
N ILE A 240 8.17 18.01 -6.33
CA ILE A 240 7.72 19.02 -7.30
C ILE A 240 8.90 19.74 -7.95
N LEU A 241 9.88 20.16 -7.15
CA LEU A 241 11.08 20.85 -7.65
C LEU A 241 11.97 19.91 -8.47
N ASP A 242 12.24 18.71 -7.98
CA ASP A 242 13.00 17.69 -8.71
C ASP A 242 12.34 17.37 -10.05
N GLY A 243 11.01 17.27 -10.06
CA GLY A 243 10.21 16.98 -11.24
C GLY A 243 10.42 18.00 -12.38
N THR A 244 10.68 19.27 -12.08
CA THR A 244 10.98 20.29 -13.12
C THR A 244 12.25 20.00 -13.89
N GLN A 245 13.17 19.23 -13.32
CA GLN A 245 14.43 18.86 -13.97
C GLN A 245 14.36 17.46 -14.61
N VAL A 246 13.64 16.55 -13.99
CA VAL A 246 13.63 15.13 -14.35
C VAL A 246 12.57 14.79 -15.40
N LEU A 247 11.43 15.48 -15.39
CA LEU A 247 10.40 15.27 -16.40
C LEU A 247 10.85 15.80 -17.77
N LYS A 248 10.49 15.05 -18.80
CA LYS A 248 10.55 15.52 -20.19
C LYS A 248 9.52 16.63 -20.42
N PRO A 249 9.70 17.49 -21.45
CA PRO A 249 8.63 18.38 -21.91
C PRO A 249 7.32 17.61 -22.13
N SER A 250 6.24 18.14 -21.62
CA SER A 250 4.91 17.49 -21.59
C SER A 250 4.85 16.21 -20.75
N GLY A 251 5.86 15.88 -19.94
CA GLY A 251 5.80 14.86 -18.89
C GLY A 251 4.84 15.27 -17.79
N ARG A 252 4.34 14.31 -17.01
CA ARG A 252 3.31 14.58 -16.01
C ARG A 252 3.68 14.03 -14.65
N LEU A 253 3.38 14.83 -13.63
CA LEU A 253 3.54 14.48 -12.22
C LEU A 253 2.19 14.10 -11.61
N PHE A 254 2.16 13.01 -10.83
CA PHE A 254 0.98 12.52 -10.12
C PHE A 254 1.30 12.32 -8.65
N PHE A 255 0.40 12.79 -7.77
CA PHE A 255 0.52 12.62 -6.32
C PHE A 255 -0.74 12.06 -5.70
N GLU A 256 -0.57 11.24 -4.66
CA GLU A 256 -1.50 11.12 -3.56
C GLU A 256 -1.18 12.19 -2.52
N ILE A 257 -2.21 12.80 -1.90
CA ILE A 257 -2.10 13.93 -0.97
C ILE A 257 -3.07 13.77 0.20
N GLY A 258 -2.85 14.51 1.28
CA GLY A 258 -3.82 14.65 2.37
C GLY A 258 -5.03 15.48 1.95
N ASP A 259 -6.20 15.21 2.58
CA ASP A 259 -7.48 15.84 2.25
C ASP A 259 -7.44 17.38 2.28
N GLU A 260 -6.76 17.95 3.28
CA GLU A 260 -6.68 19.41 3.44
C GLU A 260 -5.60 20.06 2.56
N GLN A 261 -4.79 19.27 1.85
CA GLN A 261 -3.65 19.78 1.08
C GLN A 261 -3.99 20.24 -0.35
N GLY A 262 -5.22 20.01 -0.82
CA GLY A 262 -5.61 20.25 -2.21
C GLY A 262 -5.26 21.65 -2.73
N LEU A 263 -5.65 22.72 -2.02
CA LEU A 263 -5.37 24.11 -2.42
C LEU A 263 -3.86 24.44 -2.36
N SER A 264 -3.17 23.90 -1.37
CA SER A 264 -1.72 24.08 -1.22
C SER A 264 -0.97 23.43 -2.38
N MET A 265 -1.37 22.21 -2.75
CA MET A 265 -0.77 21.48 -3.87
C MET A 265 -1.01 22.16 -5.22
N GLN A 266 -2.23 22.66 -5.46
CA GLN A 266 -2.51 23.45 -6.66
C GLN A 266 -1.53 24.62 -6.79
N ARG A 267 -1.41 25.41 -5.72
CA ARG A 267 -0.50 26.59 -5.72
C ARG A 267 0.98 26.22 -5.86
N LEU A 268 1.41 25.11 -5.26
CA LEU A 268 2.79 24.64 -5.36
C LEU A 268 3.13 24.22 -6.79
N LEU A 269 2.26 23.44 -7.42
CA LEU A 269 2.44 23.01 -8.83
C LEU A 269 2.43 24.21 -9.78
N GLU A 270 1.44 25.12 -9.69
CA GLU A 270 1.37 26.33 -10.52
C GLU A 270 2.61 27.21 -10.38
N ARG A 271 3.10 27.44 -9.13
CA ARG A 271 4.30 28.23 -8.86
C ARG A 271 5.58 27.57 -9.39
N ALA A 272 5.62 26.25 -9.43
CA ALA A 272 6.76 25.52 -9.99
C ALA A 272 6.74 25.44 -11.52
N GLY A 273 5.72 26.02 -12.19
CA GLY A 273 5.62 26.09 -13.64
C GLY A 273 4.89 24.92 -14.30
N TYR A 274 4.18 24.10 -13.52
CA TYR A 274 3.31 23.05 -14.08
C TYR A 274 2.03 23.67 -14.64
N ALA A 275 1.61 23.19 -15.80
CA ALA A 275 0.34 23.49 -16.44
C ALA A 275 -0.67 22.35 -16.25
N ASP A 276 -1.91 22.58 -16.66
CA ASP A 276 -3.02 21.61 -16.56
C ASP A 276 -3.13 20.97 -15.17
N VAL A 277 -2.94 21.81 -14.14
CA VAL A 277 -2.99 21.36 -12.74
C VAL A 277 -4.40 20.95 -12.38
N VAL A 278 -4.54 19.72 -11.88
CA VAL A 278 -5.80 19.13 -11.42
C VAL A 278 -5.65 18.66 -9.99
N VAL A 279 -6.59 19.05 -9.14
CA VAL A 279 -6.77 18.45 -7.80
C VAL A 279 -8.08 17.69 -7.80
N ALA A 280 -8.03 16.40 -7.52
CA ALA A 280 -9.18 15.53 -7.62
C ALA A 280 -9.51 14.85 -6.27
N ARG A 281 -10.74 14.38 -6.17
CA ARG A 281 -11.26 13.69 -4.99
C ARG A 281 -11.26 12.18 -5.19
N ASP A 282 -11.14 11.45 -4.07
CA ASP A 282 -11.38 10.02 -3.99
C ASP A 282 -12.89 9.69 -4.01
N PHE A 283 -13.24 8.41 -4.00
CA PHE A 283 -14.65 7.98 -3.95
C PHE A 283 -15.39 8.39 -2.67
N ALA A 284 -14.66 8.69 -1.59
CA ALA A 284 -15.26 9.21 -0.35
C ALA A 284 -15.52 10.73 -0.41
N GLY A 285 -15.03 11.42 -1.45
CA GLY A 285 -15.22 12.84 -1.66
C GLY A 285 -14.14 13.73 -1.05
N HIS A 286 -13.05 13.17 -0.52
CA HIS A 286 -11.90 13.89 0.02
C HIS A 286 -10.90 14.23 -1.08
N HIS A 287 -10.23 15.39 -1.03
CA HIS A 287 -9.11 15.65 -1.92
C HIS A 287 -8.04 14.59 -1.68
N ARG A 288 -7.62 13.94 -2.74
CA ARG A 288 -6.69 12.81 -2.62
C ARG A 288 -5.62 12.80 -3.70
N TYR A 289 -5.84 13.46 -4.82
CA TYR A 289 -4.91 13.40 -5.94
C TYR A 289 -4.58 14.80 -6.43
N ALA A 290 -3.32 15.04 -6.76
CA ALA A 290 -2.86 16.24 -7.44
C ALA A 290 -1.97 15.85 -8.62
N GLU A 291 -2.14 16.51 -9.77
CA GLU A 291 -1.38 16.23 -10.96
C GLU A 291 -1.15 17.50 -11.78
N GLY A 292 -0.06 17.53 -12.54
CA GLY A 292 0.29 18.65 -13.42
C GLY A 292 1.28 18.25 -14.51
N SER A 293 1.24 18.91 -15.65
CA SER A 293 2.14 18.69 -16.80
C SER A 293 3.27 19.70 -16.79
N LEU A 294 4.50 19.28 -17.06
CA LEU A 294 5.61 20.20 -17.32
C LEU A 294 5.50 20.73 -18.75
N LEU A 295 5.60 22.06 -18.93
CA LEU A 295 5.52 22.70 -20.25
C LEU A 295 6.79 22.50 -21.09
#